data_4038d910c82bf3650c0f29d57d25903d
#
_entry.id   4038d910c82bf3650c0f29d57d25903d
#
_cell.length_a   1.000
_cell.length_b   1.000
_cell.length_c   1.000
_cell.angle_alpha   90.00
_cell.angle_beta   90.00
_cell.angle_gamma   90.00
#
_symmetry.space_group_name_H-M   'P 1'
#
loop_
_entity.id
_entity.type
_entity.pdbx_description
1 polymer ?
#
loop_
_entity_poly.entity_id
_entity_poly.type
_entity_poly.pdbx_seq_one_letter_code
_entity_poly.pdbx_strand_id
1 'polypeptide(L)'
;MYKRQRYIRLTYLIPELLSMVDDGKIAFNPAVELSYLDSYQQRAVLDAMALNDCTPSHAQSIRLKKLAQEGLLDDQMIYTVLAETKPNQQEQLKFKREELRKYFPSGYTEEQMRRDIIKGLELLKRQRERNRDAR
;
A
#
# COMPACT_ATOMS: atom_id res chain seq x y z
N MET A 1 -8.54 2.92 -30.29
CA MET A 1 -8.17 1.49 -30.34
C MET A 1 -7.58 0.98 -29.03
N TYR A 2 -6.71 1.76 -28.41
CA TYR A 2 -6.02 1.36 -27.19
C TYR A 2 -6.97 1.08 -26.02
N LYS A 3 -7.91 1.98 -25.75
CA LYS A 3 -8.87 1.83 -24.65
C LYS A 3 -9.79 0.63 -24.83
N ARG A 4 -10.26 0.39 -26.05
CA ARG A 4 -11.18 -0.71 -26.34
C ARG A 4 -10.55 -2.07 -26.08
N GLN A 5 -9.29 -2.25 -26.46
CA GLN A 5 -8.56 -3.49 -26.23
C GLN A 5 -8.36 -3.75 -24.74
N ARG A 6 -8.11 -2.73 -23.95
CA ARG A 6 -7.94 -2.85 -22.50
C ARG A 6 -9.25 -3.21 -21.81
N TYR A 7 -10.39 -2.65 -22.26
CA TYR A 7 -11.70 -3.05 -21.73
C TYR A 7 -12.05 -4.49 -22.09
N ILE A 8 -11.75 -4.93 -23.30
CA ILE A 8 -11.94 -6.32 -23.72
C ILE A 8 -11.11 -7.24 -22.82
N ARG A 9 -9.92 -6.82 -22.44
CA ARG A 9 -9.03 -7.60 -21.60
C ARG A 9 -9.65 -7.93 -20.24
N LEU A 10 -10.49 -7.05 -19.71
CA LEU A 10 -11.19 -7.28 -18.44
C LEU A 10 -12.13 -8.49 -18.49
N THR A 11 -12.59 -8.89 -19.67
CA THR A 11 -13.46 -10.07 -19.81
C THR A 11 -12.74 -11.38 -19.50
N TYR A 12 -11.41 -11.35 -19.44
CA TYR A 12 -10.61 -12.52 -19.05
C TYR A 12 -10.44 -12.67 -17.55
N LEU A 13 -10.96 -11.70 -16.77
CA LEU A 13 -10.98 -11.82 -15.31
C LEU A 13 -12.05 -12.79 -14.85
N ILE A 14 -11.76 -13.51 -13.75
CA ILE A 14 -12.81 -14.30 -13.10
C ILE A 14 -13.91 -13.37 -12.58
N PRO A 15 -15.16 -13.85 -12.48
CA PRO A 15 -16.30 -12.98 -12.13
C PRO A 15 -16.09 -12.20 -10.83
N GLU A 16 -15.46 -12.80 -9.82
CA GLU A 16 -15.20 -12.17 -8.54
C GLU A 16 -14.28 -10.95 -8.65
N LEU A 17 -13.21 -11.07 -9.46
CA LEU A 17 -12.30 -9.95 -9.71
C LEU A 17 -12.96 -8.87 -10.55
N LEU A 18 -13.73 -9.26 -11.55
CA LEU A 18 -14.46 -8.31 -12.40
C LEU A 18 -15.46 -7.50 -11.55
N SER A 19 -16.15 -8.15 -10.61
CA SER A 19 -17.04 -7.49 -9.68
C SER A 19 -16.31 -6.46 -8.82
N MET A 20 -15.09 -6.77 -8.37
CA MET A 20 -14.28 -5.83 -7.60
C MET A 20 -13.86 -4.61 -8.42
N VAL A 21 -13.63 -4.78 -9.71
CA VAL A 21 -13.35 -3.66 -10.62
C VAL A 21 -14.58 -2.77 -10.75
N ASP A 22 -15.74 -3.37 -10.94
CA ASP A 22 -17.01 -2.65 -11.06
C ASP A 22 -17.34 -1.87 -9.79
N ASP A 23 -17.00 -2.42 -8.63
CA ASP A 23 -17.20 -1.77 -7.33
C ASP A 23 -16.14 -0.72 -7.01
N GLY A 24 -15.13 -0.56 -7.87
CA GLY A 24 -14.05 0.40 -7.65
C GLY A 24 -13.00 -0.04 -6.64
N LYS A 25 -13.02 -1.30 -6.21
CA LYS A 25 -12.03 -1.83 -5.25
C LYS A 25 -10.69 -2.10 -5.90
N ILE A 26 -10.68 -2.47 -7.18
CA ILE A 26 -9.48 -2.67 -7.97
C ILE A 26 -9.49 -1.64 -9.09
N ALA A 27 -8.39 -0.89 -9.24
CA ALA A 27 -8.25 0.09 -10.30
C ALA A 27 -8.13 -0.59 -11.66
N PHE A 28 -8.43 0.16 -12.73
CA PHE A 28 -8.45 -0.36 -14.09
C PHE A 28 -7.09 -0.92 -14.53
N ASN A 29 -6.00 -0.19 -14.31
CA ASN A 29 -4.67 -0.61 -14.76
C ASN A 29 -4.19 -1.90 -14.07
N PRO A 30 -4.27 -2.05 -12.74
CA PRO A 30 -3.97 -3.33 -12.09
C PRO A 30 -4.85 -4.47 -12.62
N ALA A 31 -6.12 -4.21 -12.83
CA ALA A 31 -7.06 -5.23 -13.31
C ALA A 31 -6.66 -5.76 -14.69
N VAL A 32 -6.24 -4.90 -15.59
CA VAL A 32 -5.77 -5.31 -16.92
C VAL A 32 -4.55 -6.24 -16.80
N GLU A 33 -3.61 -5.90 -15.93
CA GLU A 33 -2.43 -6.75 -15.70
C GLU A 33 -2.82 -8.12 -15.13
N LEU A 34 -3.76 -8.16 -14.18
CA LEU A 34 -4.24 -9.42 -13.60
C LEU A 34 -4.96 -10.29 -14.62
N SER A 35 -5.55 -9.71 -15.64
CA SER A 35 -6.27 -10.46 -16.68
C SER A 35 -5.35 -11.38 -17.50
N TYR A 36 -4.04 -11.18 -17.45
CA TYR A 36 -3.05 -12.04 -18.12
C TYR A 36 -2.73 -13.30 -17.32
N LEU A 37 -3.19 -13.39 -16.08
CA LEU A 37 -3.05 -14.60 -15.26
C LEU A 37 -4.14 -15.60 -15.67
N ASP A 38 -3.87 -16.90 -15.46
CA ASP A 38 -4.90 -17.92 -15.69
C ASP A 38 -5.93 -17.91 -14.55
N SER A 39 -7.01 -18.68 -14.70
CA SER A 39 -8.10 -18.70 -13.72
C SER A 39 -7.64 -19.15 -12.34
N TYR A 40 -6.75 -20.10 -12.26
CA TYR A 40 -6.19 -20.60 -11.01
C TYR A 40 -5.37 -19.49 -10.31
N GLN A 41 -4.50 -18.83 -11.06
CA GLN A 41 -3.66 -17.75 -10.54
C GLN A 41 -4.51 -16.56 -10.09
N GLN A 42 -5.53 -16.21 -10.84
CA GLN A 42 -6.45 -15.13 -10.45
C GLN A 42 -7.17 -15.45 -9.14
N ARG A 43 -7.61 -16.69 -8.97
CA ARG A 43 -8.26 -17.12 -7.73
C ARG A 43 -7.29 -17.09 -6.56
N ALA A 44 -6.04 -17.50 -6.78
CA ALA A 44 -4.99 -17.43 -5.76
C ALA A 44 -4.71 -15.96 -5.35
N VAL A 45 -4.72 -15.04 -6.31
CA VAL A 45 -4.61 -13.59 -6.02
C VAL A 45 -5.79 -13.13 -5.17
N LEU A 46 -7.00 -13.55 -5.52
CA LEU A 46 -8.20 -13.19 -4.77
C LEU A 46 -8.12 -13.67 -3.30
N ASP A 47 -7.68 -14.91 -3.11
CA ASP A 47 -7.52 -15.49 -1.76
C ASP A 47 -6.45 -14.74 -0.97
N ALA A 48 -5.33 -14.40 -1.61
CA ALA A 48 -4.25 -13.64 -0.96
C ALA A 48 -4.69 -12.22 -0.60
N MET A 49 -5.52 -11.59 -1.43
CA MET A 49 -6.10 -10.29 -1.12
C MET A 49 -6.96 -10.34 0.12
N ALA A 50 -7.77 -11.39 0.26
CA ALA A 50 -8.62 -11.57 1.44
C ALA A 50 -7.79 -11.79 2.70
N LEU A 51 -6.72 -12.60 2.61
CA LEU A 51 -5.84 -12.88 3.76
C LEU A 51 -5.08 -11.64 4.23
N ASN A 52 -4.65 -10.79 3.30
CA ASN A 52 -3.84 -9.61 3.61
C ASN A 52 -4.67 -8.33 3.72
N ASP A 53 -5.98 -8.42 3.52
CA ASP A 53 -6.91 -7.29 3.52
C ASP A 53 -6.39 -6.12 2.66
N CYS A 54 -5.97 -6.44 1.44
CA CYS A 54 -5.41 -5.45 0.52
C CYS A 54 -5.76 -5.80 -0.92
N THR A 55 -5.59 -4.82 -1.80
CA THR A 55 -5.68 -5.01 -3.25
C THR A 55 -4.30 -4.76 -3.86
N PRO A 56 -3.95 -5.44 -4.98
CA PRO A 56 -2.63 -5.23 -5.59
C PRO A 56 -2.52 -3.82 -6.20
N SER A 57 -1.34 -3.22 -6.04
CA SER A 57 -1.00 -1.99 -6.74
C SER A 57 -0.69 -2.30 -8.21
N HIS A 58 -0.60 -1.26 -9.04
CA HIS A 58 -0.22 -1.46 -10.44
C HIS A 58 1.16 -2.12 -10.56
N ALA A 59 2.14 -1.68 -9.76
CA ALA A 59 3.48 -2.27 -9.75
C ALA A 59 3.45 -3.75 -9.34
N GLN A 60 2.68 -4.10 -8.31
CA GLN A 60 2.54 -5.49 -7.87
C GLN A 60 1.87 -6.35 -8.96
N SER A 61 0.86 -5.80 -9.63
CA SER A 61 0.17 -6.51 -10.71
C SER A 61 1.09 -6.78 -11.89
N ILE A 62 1.95 -5.83 -12.25
CA ILE A 62 2.97 -6.01 -13.29
C ILE A 62 3.94 -7.12 -12.90
N ARG A 63 4.39 -7.14 -11.64
CA ARG A 63 5.29 -8.19 -11.13
C ARG A 63 4.64 -9.57 -11.20
N LEU A 64 3.38 -9.67 -10.81
CA LEU A 64 2.63 -10.93 -10.87
C LEU A 64 2.52 -11.43 -12.32
N LYS A 65 2.18 -10.55 -13.24
CA LYS A 65 2.11 -10.86 -14.66
C LYS A 65 3.46 -11.36 -15.19
N LYS A 66 4.54 -10.64 -14.86
CA LYS A 66 5.88 -11.00 -15.29
C LYS A 66 6.30 -12.36 -14.77
N LEU A 67 6.06 -12.64 -13.49
CA LEU A 67 6.35 -13.94 -12.88
C LEU A 67 5.54 -15.06 -13.53
N ALA A 68 4.28 -14.79 -13.87
CA ALA A 68 3.45 -15.77 -14.58
C ALA A 68 4.01 -16.09 -15.95
N GLN A 69 4.45 -15.07 -16.70
CA GLN A 69 5.04 -15.25 -18.02
C GLN A 69 6.36 -16.04 -17.98
N GLU A 70 7.11 -15.89 -16.89
CA GLU A 70 8.36 -16.62 -16.68
C GLU A 70 8.14 -18.02 -16.10
N GLY A 71 6.90 -18.37 -15.75
CA GLY A 71 6.58 -19.66 -15.16
C GLY A 71 6.99 -19.81 -13.71
N LEU A 72 7.25 -18.70 -13.03
CA LEU A 72 7.72 -18.66 -11.64
C LEU A 72 6.63 -18.32 -10.62
N LEU A 73 5.41 -18.05 -11.08
CA LEU A 73 4.33 -17.64 -10.20
C LEU A 73 3.65 -18.85 -9.57
N ASP A 74 3.70 -18.92 -8.24
CA ASP A 74 2.97 -19.89 -7.43
C ASP A 74 2.20 -19.20 -6.33
N ASP A 75 1.45 -19.96 -5.51
CA ASP A 75 0.62 -19.41 -4.44
C ASP A 75 1.47 -18.64 -3.41
N GLN A 76 2.64 -19.17 -3.09
CA GLN A 76 3.54 -18.54 -2.13
C GLN A 76 4.09 -17.21 -2.65
N MET A 77 4.46 -17.15 -3.93
CA MET A 77 4.93 -15.92 -4.55
C MET A 77 3.83 -14.86 -4.59
N ILE A 78 2.62 -15.26 -4.93
CA ILE A 78 1.46 -14.35 -4.93
C ILE A 78 1.26 -13.77 -3.53
N TYR A 79 1.25 -14.62 -2.51
CA TYR A 79 1.10 -14.18 -1.13
C TYR A 79 2.22 -13.21 -0.73
N THR A 80 3.48 -13.54 -1.06
CA THR A 80 4.65 -12.72 -0.74
C THR A 80 4.54 -11.32 -1.36
N VAL A 81 4.16 -11.25 -2.64
CA VAL A 81 4.03 -9.97 -3.33
C VAL A 81 2.93 -9.11 -2.70
N LEU A 82 1.79 -9.70 -2.38
CA LEU A 82 0.67 -8.96 -1.80
C LEU A 82 0.88 -8.63 -0.32
N ALA A 83 1.72 -9.38 0.38
CA ALA A 83 2.05 -9.09 1.78
C ALA A 83 3.04 -7.93 1.92
N GLU A 84 3.67 -7.47 0.84
CA GLU A 84 4.60 -6.34 0.88
C GLU A 84 3.90 -5.07 1.32
N THR A 85 4.52 -4.34 2.25
CA THR A 85 4.00 -3.05 2.70
C THR A 85 4.15 -2.02 1.59
N LYS A 86 3.04 -1.43 1.15
CA LYS A 86 3.07 -0.35 0.16
C LYS A 86 3.52 0.95 0.83
N PRO A 87 4.44 1.72 0.21
CA PRO A 87 4.93 2.96 0.82
C PRO A 87 3.82 3.95 1.20
N ASN A 88 2.79 4.06 0.38
CA ASN A 88 1.67 4.98 0.62
C ASN A 88 0.63 4.43 1.60
N GLN A 89 0.78 3.21 2.10
CA GLN A 89 -0.08 2.60 3.13
C GLN A 89 0.58 2.56 4.50
N GLN A 90 1.85 2.96 4.60
CA GLN A 90 2.51 3.08 5.90
C GLN A 90 1.88 4.25 6.66
N GLU A 91 1.61 4.02 7.94
CA GLU A 91 1.13 5.10 8.80
C GLU A 91 2.20 6.19 8.89
N GLN A 92 1.85 7.36 8.43
CA GLN A 92 2.73 8.51 8.49
C GLN A 92 1.97 9.71 9.01
N LEU A 93 2.52 10.34 10.02
CA LEU A 93 2.02 11.62 10.49
C LEU A 93 2.86 12.70 9.80
N LYS A 94 2.21 13.50 8.98
CA LYS A 94 2.88 14.56 8.21
C LYS A 94 2.54 15.91 8.79
N PHE A 95 3.58 16.73 8.98
CA PHE A 95 3.44 18.13 9.39
C PHE A 95 3.93 19.02 8.27
N LYS A 96 3.24 20.14 8.08
CA LYS A 96 3.74 21.18 7.18
C LYS A 96 4.94 21.84 7.83
N ARG A 97 5.96 22.13 7.02
CA ARG A 97 7.17 22.79 7.51
C ARG A 97 6.86 24.11 8.21
N GLU A 98 5.86 24.82 7.75
CA GLU A 98 5.41 26.09 8.33
C GLU A 98 4.89 25.94 9.76
N GLU A 99 4.21 24.84 10.06
CA GLU A 99 3.68 24.56 11.39
C GLU A 99 4.78 24.35 12.42
N LEU A 100 5.91 23.79 12.00
CA LEU A 100 7.04 23.50 12.88
C LEU A 100 8.06 24.63 12.94
N ARG A 101 8.08 25.50 11.94
CA ARG A 101 9.10 26.54 11.78
C ARG A 101 9.20 27.48 12.99
N LYS A 102 8.09 27.80 13.61
CA LYS A 102 8.04 28.71 14.78
C LYS A 102 8.67 28.10 16.04
N TYR A 103 8.88 26.80 16.07
CA TYR A 103 9.46 26.10 17.21
C TYR A 103 10.96 25.87 17.09
N PHE A 104 11.55 26.14 15.93
CA PHE A 104 12.95 25.89 15.65
C PHE A 104 13.66 27.14 15.15
N PRO A 105 14.94 27.34 15.54
CA PRO A 105 15.74 28.42 14.99
C PRO A 105 16.00 28.19 13.49
N SER A 106 16.26 29.31 12.78
CA SER A 106 16.64 29.23 11.38
C SER A 106 17.97 28.47 11.22
N GLY A 107 18.06 27.65 10.18
CA GLY A 107 19.25 26.86 9.93
C GLY A 107 19.26 25.46 10.54
N TYR A 108 18.23 25.08 11.26
CA TYR A 108 18.11 23.71 11.78
C TYR A 108 17.96 22.72 10.63
N THR A 109 18.71 21.62 10.71
CA THR A 109 18.57 20.51 9.78
C THR A 109 17.35 19.65 10.14
N GLU A 110 16.91 18.84 9.22
CA GLU A 110 15.79 17.92 9.43
C GLU A 110 16.09 16.91 10.55
N GLU A 111 17.34 16.45 10.66
CA GLU A 111 17.78 15.56 11.73
C GLU A 111 17.68 16.22 13.10
N GLN A 112 18.11 17.48 13.19
CA GLN A 112 18.04 18.25 14.44
C GLN A 112 16.58 18.45 14.87
N MET A 113 15.70 18.76 13.92
CA MET A 113 14.26 18.88 14.18
C MET A 113 13.66 17.58 14.72
N ARG A 114 14.02 16.44 14.10
CA ARG A 114 13.56 15.14 14.56
C ARG A 114 14.01 14.81 15.97
N ARG A 115 15.26 15.07 16.30
CA ARG A 115 15.79 14.87 17.66
C ARG A 115 15.05 15.69 18.69
N ASP A 116 14.81 16.94 18.39
CA ASP A 116 14.12 17.86 19.31
C ASP A 116 12.67 17.47 19.50
N ILE A 117 12.00 17.03 18.43
CA ILE A 117 10.62 16.57 18.49
C ILE A 117 10.53 15.34 19.40
N ILE A 118 11.42 14.37 19.21
CA ILE A 118 11.41 13.14 20.01
C ILE A 118 11.69 13.45 21.49
N LYS A 119 12.67 14.31 21.78
CA LYS A 119 12.98 14.73 23.15
C LYS A 119 11.80 15.47 23.79
N GLY A 120 11.15 16.35 23.03
CA GLY A 120 9.98 17.07 23.51
C GLY A 120 8.81 16.15 23.82
N LEU A 121 8.59 15.14 22.98
CA LEU A 121 7.53 14.15 23.19
C LEU A 121 7.82 13.27 24.40
N GLU A 122 9.07 12.88 24.63
CA GLU A 122 9.47 12.13 25.81
C GLU A 122 9.22 12.92 27.10
N LEU A 123 9.53 14.22 27.09
CA LEU A 123 9.27 15.11 28.22
C LEU A 123 7.77 15.24 28.49
N LEU A 124 6.96 15.39 27.44
CA LEU A 124 5.52 15.45 27.58
C LEU A 124 4.93 14.16 28.12
N LYS A 125 5.46 13.02 27.69
CA LYS A 125 5.05 11.70 28.20
C LYS A 125 5.32 11.58 29.69
N ARG A 126 6.51 11.98 30.14
CA ARG A 126 6.88 11.98 31.55
C ARG A 126 5.98 12.89 32.38
N GLN A 127 5.67 14.07 31.85
CA GLN A 127 4.77 15.02 32.49
C GLN A 127 3.36 14.44 32.66
N ARG A 128 2.84 13.77 31.62
CA ARG A 128 1.54 13.12 31.67
C ARG A 128 1.51 12.00 32.72
N GLU A 129 2.58 11.22 32.82
CA GLU A 129 2.71 10.15 33.80
C GLU A 129 2.76 10.70 35.21
N ARG A 130 3.48 11.82 35.47
CA ARG A 130 3.48 12.49 36.78
C ARG A 130 2.09 12.96 37.15
N ASN A 131 1.38 13.60 36.24
CA ASN A 131 0.02 14.09 36.48
C ASN A 131 -0.94 12.94 36.75
N ARG A 132 -0.72 11.80 36.13
CA ARG A 132 -1.49 10.57 36.34
C ARG A 132 -1.23 9.97 37.71
N ASP A 133 0.00 9.95 38.14
CA ASP A 133 0.42 9.41 39.44
C ASP A 133 0.09 10.36 40.59
N ALA A 134 -0.06 11.64 40.33
CA ALA A 134 -0.40 12.65 41.34
C ALA A 134 -1.89 12.63 41.73
N ARG A 135 -2.67 11.78 41.09
CA ARG A 135 -4.07 11.54 41.44
C ARG A 135 -4.16 10.29 42.31
#